data_12261071cd3c39a9c6c5b9bb6fc867de
#
_entry.id   12261071cd3c39a9c6c5b9bb6fc867de
#
_cell.length_a   1.000
_cell.length_b   1.000
_cell.length_c   1.000
_cell.angle_alpha   90.00
_cell.angle_beta   90.00
_cell.angle_gamma   90.00
#
_symmetry.space_group_name_H-M   'P 1'
#
loop_
_entity.id
_entity.type
_entity.pdbx_description
1 polymer ?
#
loop_
_entity_poly.entity_id
_entity_poly.type
_entity_poly.pdbx_seq_one_letter_code
_entity_poly.pdbx_strand_id
1 'polypeptide(L)'
;MSRVGHTAADARFIQGMINHHAQAVEMTDLVDGRASSDSMRKLAQRIQVSQADEIKMMARWLSTRGEEVPSAHAHHTMGGALMPGMLTPDEMSRLSAATGREFDRLFLEGMIKHHEGALVMVKDLFATPGAGQDSDIFAFASDVDADQRMEIDRMRAMLKEYQQ
;
A
#
# COMPACT_ATOMS: atom_id res chain seq x y z
N MET A 1 -9.74 -25.89 21.76
CA MET A 1 -9.65 -25.61 20.34
C MET A 1 -8.27 -25.04 20.04
N SER A 2 -7.44 -25.78 19.31
CA SER A 2 -6.13 -25.28 18.89
C SER A 2 -6.36 -24.05 18.00
N ARG A 3 -5.79 -22.91 18.39
CA ARG A 3 -5.68 -21.76 17.48
C ARG A 3 -4.93 -22.24 16.23
N VAL A 4 -5.52 -22.08 15.08
CA VAL A 4 -4.80 -22.29 13.83
C VAL A 4 -3.66 -21.28 13.85
N GLY A 5 -2.42 -21.75 13.89
CA GLY A 5 -1.25 -20.86 13.86
C GLY A 5 -1.12 -20.21 12.49
N HIS A 6 -0.41 -19.08 12.44
CA HIS A 6 -0.07 -18.47 11.17
C HIS A 6 0.90 -19.34 10.35
N THR A 7 0.87 -19.18 9.05
CA THR A 7 1.76 -19.88 8.11
C THR A 7 2.93 -19.00 7.69
N ALA A 8 3.95 -19.60 7.07
CA ALA A 8 5.03 -18.85 6.46
C ALA A 8 4.52 -17.91 5.35
N ALA A 9 3.47 -18.32 4.64
CA ALA A 9 2.82 -17.47 3.63
C ALA A 9 2.15 -16.24 4.26
N ASP A 10 1.52 -16.40 5.42
CA ASP A 10 0.95 -15.28 6.17
C ASP A 10 2.03 -14.27 6.57
N ALA A 11 3.15 -14.75 7.12
CA ALA A 11 4.27 -13.89 7.51
C ALA A 11 4.85 -13.14 6.30
N ARG A 12 5.07 -13.84 5.19
CA ARG A 12 5.56 -13.20 3.94
C ARG A 12 4.58 -12.16 3.39
N PHE A 13 3.28 -12.43 3.46
CA PHE A 13 2.26 -11.46 3.05
C PHE A 13 2.36 -10.18 3.86
N ILE A 14 2.44 -10.29 5.19
CA ILE A 14 2.54 -9.13 6.09
C ILE A 14 3.85 -8.37 5.84
N GLN A 15 4.98 -9.06 5.74
CA GLN A 15 6.29 -8.45 5.44
C GLN A 15 6.25 -7.70 4.10
N GLY A 16 5.70 -8.31 3.07
CA GLY A 16 5.53 -7.70 1.76
C GLY A 16 4.60 -6.49 1.82
N MET A 17 3.51 -6.58 2.53
CA MET A 17 2.53 -5.49 2.64
C MET A 17 3.11 -4.28 3.42
N ILE A 18 3.98 -4.49 4.40
CA ILE A 18 4.72 -3.39 5.06
C ILE A 18 5.54 -2.62 4.03
N ASN A 19 6.31 -3.31 3.20
CA ASN A 19 7.13 -2.68 2.17
C ASN A 19 6.29 -1.99 1.11
N HIS A 20 5.18 -2.60 0.73
CA HIS A 20 4.22 -2.02 -0.22
C HIS A 20 3.63 -0.71 0.32
N HIS A 21 3.14 -0.72 1.56
CA HIS A 21 2.60 0.46 2.25
C HIS A 21 3.65 1.57 2.41
N ALA A 22 4.90 1.20 2.68
CA ALA A 22 5.99 2.18 2.81
C ALA A 22 6.15 3.03 1.56
N GLN A 23 6.00 2.47 0.36
CA GLN A 23 6.02 3.25 -0.88
C GLN A 23 4.84 4.22 -0.98
N ALA A 24 3.65 3.81 -0.56
CA ALA A 24 2.49 4.72 -0.52
C ALA A 24 2.76 5.92 0.40
N VAL A 25 3.38 5.71 1.55
CA VAL A 25 3.77 6.80 2.45
C VAL A 25 4.79 7.73 1.78
N GLU A 26 5.79 7.19 1.08
CA GLU A 26 6.74 8.01 0.31
C GLU A 26 6.03 8.86 -0.74
N MET A 27 5.05 8.30 -1.44
CA MET A 27 4.27 9.04 -2.44
C MET A 27 3.46 10.17 -1.79
N THR A 28 2.82 9.91 -0.65
CA THR A 28 2.05 10.94 0.06
C THR A 28 2.95 12.04 0.62
N ASP A 29 4.16 11.73 1.02
CA ASP A 29 5.15 12.73 1.48
C ASP A 29 5.53 13.74 0.38
N LEU A 30 5.38 13.38 -0.88
CA LEU A 30 5.67 14.29 -2.00
C LEU A 30 4.59 15.34 -2.24
N VAL A 31 3.40 15.16 -1.68
CA VAL A 31 2.22 16.00 -2.00
C VAL A 31 2.40 17.44 -1.57
N ASP A 32 2.98 17.68 -0.39
CA ASP A 32 3.24 19.04 0.09
C ASP A 32 4.18 19.78 -0.86
N GLY A 33 3.75 20.96 -1.29
CA GLY A 33 4.50 21.80 -2.22
C GLY A 33 4.39 21.40 -3.69
N ARG A 34 3.72 20.29 -4.03
CA ARG A 34 3.55 19.80 -5.41
C ARG A 34 2.10 19.80 -5.88
N ALA A 35 1.16 19.40 -5.02
CA ALA A 35 -0.25 19.28 -5.38
C ALA A 35 -0.89 20.63 -5.70
N SER A 36 -1.81 20.65 -6.66
CA SER A 36 -2.49 21.86 -7.09
C SER A 36 -3.73 22.22 -6.26
N SER A 37 -4.25 21.30 -5.45
CA SER A 37 -5.53 21.51 -4.77
C SER A 37 -5.58 20.97 -3.35
N ASP A 38 -6.49 21.54 -2.54
CA ASP A 38 -6.76 21.06 -1.19
C ASP A 38 -7.36 19.65 -1.18
N SER A 39 -8.15 19.30 -2.20
CA SER A 39 -8.71 17.97 -2.34
C SER A 39 -7.62 16.90 -2.44
N MET A 40 -6.57 17.18 -3.20
CA MET A 40 -5.40 16.28 -3.31
C MET A 40 -4.66 16.16 -1.98
N ARG A 41 -4.46 17.26 -1.27
CA ARG A 41 -3.80 17.26 0.04
C ARG A 41 -4.59 16.45 1.06
N LYS A 42 -5.92 16.61 1.08
CA LYS A 42 -6.80 15.85 1.98
C LYS A 42 -6.81 14.36 1.67
N LEU A 43 -6.86 14.00 0.39
CA LEU A 43 -6.76 12.60 -0.05
C LEU A 43 -5.44 11.98 0.44
N ALA A 44 -4.32 12.64 0.15
CA ALA A 44 -3.00 12.16 0.53
C ALA A 44 -2.86 12.01 2.05
N GLN A 45 -3.38 12.93 2.82
CA GLN A 45 -3.36 12.86 4.29
C GLN A 45 -4.13 11.64 4.81
N ARG A 46 -5.29 11.34 4.26
CA ARG A 46 -6.07 10.15 4.65
C ARG A 46 -5.33 8.88 4.32
N ILE A 47 -4.76 8.79 3.12
CA ILE A 47 -3.96 7.62 2.70
C ILE A 47 -2.76 7.46 3.62
N GLN A 48 -2.03 8.55 3.90
CA GLN A 48 -0.85 8.51 4.75
C GLN A 48 -1.15 7.99 6.16
N VAL A 49 -2.19 8.51 6.80
CA VAL A 49 -2.60 8.09 8.15
C VAL A 49 -3.00 6.63 8.16
N SER A 50 -3.83 6.20 7.23
CA SER A 50 -4.29 4.81 7.11
C SER A 50 -3.12 3.86 6.88
N GLN A 51 -2.25 4.16 5.92
CA GLN A 51 -1.10 3.32 5.58
C GLN A 51 -0.07 3.25 6.73
N ALA A 52 0.21 4.35 7.38
CA ALA A 52 1.13 4.40 8.52
C ALA A 52 0.60 3.59 9.72
N ASP A 53 -0.69 3.69 10.01
CA ASP A 53 -1.31 2.92 11.08
C ASP A 53 -1.31 1.41 10.79
N GLU A 54 -1.57 1.04 9.55
CA GLU A 54 -1.50 -0.36 9.11
C GLU A 54 -0.09 -0.93 9.19
N ILE A 55 0.93 -0.14 8.85
CA ILE A 55 2.35 -0.54 9.02
C ILE A 55 2.64 -0.86 10.48
N LYS A 56 2.20 -0.02 11.41
CA LYS A 56 2.40 -0.28 12.85
C LYS A 56 1.71 -1.55 13.32
N MET A 57 0.49 -1.77 12.85
CA MET A 57 -0.29 -2.96 13.18
C MET A 57 0.38 -4.23 12.65
N MET A 58 0.86 -4.19 11.41
CA MET A 58 1.58 -5.30 10.78
C MET A 58 2.91 -5.61 11.48
N ALA A 59 3.68 -4.58 11.80
CA ALA A 59 4.94 -4.73 12.53
C ALA A 59 4.72 -5.36 13.90
N ARG A 60 3.69 -4.95 14.61
CA ARG A 60 3.30 -5.54 15.89
C ARG A 60 2.88 -7.01 15.75
N TRP A 61 2.10 -7.33 14.72
CA TRP A 61 1.68 -8.71 14.45
C TRP A 61 2.89 -9.64 14.27
N LEU A 62 3.88 -9.21 13.47
CA LEU A 62 5.12 -9.95 13.24
C LEU A 62 5.93 -10.10 14.54
N SER A 63 6.20 -9.00 15.24
CA SER A 63 7.05 -9.01 16.44
C SER A 63 6.49 -9.89 17.56
N THR A 64 5.18 -9.90 17.75
CA THR A 64 4.54 -10.72 18.78
C THR A 64 4.55 -12.21 18.45
N ARG A 65 4.88 -12.58 17.21
CA ARG A 65 4.98 -13.96 16.73
C ARG A 65 6.41 -14.42 16.48
N GLY A 66 7.39 -13.57 16.80
CA GLY A 66 8.80 -13.87 16.59
C GLY A 66 9.23 -13.86 15.13
N GLU A 67 8.43 -13.23 14.27
CA GLU A 67 8.73 -13.08 12.86
C GLU A 67 9.56 -11.82 12.60
N GLU A 68 10.36 -11.84 11.54
CA GLU A 68 11.18 -10.70 11.16
C GLU A 68 10.31 -9.51 10.72
N VAL A 69 10.60 -8.33 11.29
CA VAL A 69 9.94 -7.08 10.91
C VAL A 69 10.84 -6.35 9.91
N PRO A 70 10.42 -6.16 8.64
CA PRO A 70 11.22 -5.42 7.68
C PRO A 70 11.35 -3.95 8.08
N SER A 71 12.49 -3.33 7.76
CA SER A 71 12.65 -1.90 7.93
C SER A 71 11.76 -1.14 6.93
N ALA A 72 11.34 0.07 7.30
CA ALA A 72 10.50 0.92 6.44
C ALA A 72 11.14 1.26 5.08
N HIS A 73 12.44 1.06 4.93
CA HIS A 73 13.19 1.34 3.70
C HIS A 73 13.70 0.07 3.00
N ALA A 74 13.29 -1.11 3.44
CA ALA A 74 13.76 -2.37 2.89
C ALA A 74 13.44 -2.56 1.39
N HIS A 75 12.40 -1.89 0.90
CA HIS A 75 12.03 -1.93 -0.52
C HIS A 75 13.12 -1.37 -1.44
N HIS A 76 14.00 -0.49 -0.94
CA HIS A 76 15.15 0.03 -1.69
C HIS A 76 16.31 -0.97 -1.77
N THR A 77 16.34 -1.95 -0.88
CA THR A 77 17.48 -2.86 -0.70
C THR A 77 17.17 -4.30 -1.12
N MET A 78 15.92 -4.66 -1.23
CA MET A 78 15.51 -5.98 -1.74
C MET A 78 15.71 -5.99 -3.25
N GLY A 79 16.96 -6.22 -3.68
CA GLY A 79 17.37 -6.29 -5.08
C GLY A 79 16.56 -7.30 -5.83
N GLY A 80 15.48 -6.89 -6.44
CA GLY A 80 14.67 -7.81 -7.12
C GLY A 80 13.40 -7.21 -7.70
N ALA A 81 12.43 -8.08 -7.91
CA ALA A 81 11.17 -7.75 -8.51
C ALA A 81 10.36 -6.80 -7.61
N LEU A 82 9.81 -5.76 -8.19
CA LEU A 82 8.81 -4.93 -7.55
C LEU A 82 7.57 -5.78 -7.22
N MET A 83 6.96 -5.55 -6.07
CA MET A 83 5.67 -6.15 -5.76
C MET A 83 4.58 -5.58 -6.68
N PRO A 84 3.44 -6.30 -6.81
CA PRO A 84 2.36 -5.85 -7.70
C PRO A 84 1.98 -4.39 -7.45
N GLY A 85 1.86 -3.61 -8.51
CA GLY A 85 1.41 -2.23 -8.49
C GLY A 85 2.41 -1.20 -7.97
N MET A 86 3.57 -1.61 -7.47
CA MET A 86 4.59 -0.65 -7.04
C MET A 86 5.10 0.20 -8.20
N LEU A 87 5.39 1.46 -7.91
CA LEU A 87 6.02 2.35 -8.87
C LEU A 87 7.50 1.97 -9.05
N THR A 88 7.95 2.01 -10.29
CA THR A 88 9.38 1.87 -10.60
C THR A 88 10.17 3.08 -10.10
N PRO A 89 11.50 2.97 -9.95
CA PRO A 89 12.34 4.14 -9.65
C PRO A 89 12.13 5.30 -10.62
N ASP A 90 11.97 5.03 -11.91
CA ASP A 90 11.70 6.07 -12.92
C ASP A 90 10.34 6.72 -12.70
N GLU A 91 9.31 5.95 -12.40
CA GLU A 91 7.97 6.48 -12.09
C GLU A 91 8.01 7.36 -10.83
N MET A 92 8.72 6.93 -9.78
CA MET A 92 8.91 7.72 -8.57
C MET A 92 9.67 9.03 -8.85
N SER A 93 10.68 8.98 -9.69
CA SER A 93 11.45 10.17 -10.10
C SER A 93 10.59 11.17 -10.86
N ARG A 94 9.76 10.70 -11.80
CA ARG A 94 8.82 11.56 -12.54
C ARG A 94 7.81 12.21 -11.61
N LEU A 95 7.27 11.44 -10.67
CA LEU A 95 6.33 11.95 -9.67
C LEU A 95 6.97 13.04 -8.82
N SER A 96 8.19 12.80 -8.33
CA SER A 96 8.94 13.74 -7.50
C SER A 96 9.27 15.05 -8.24
N ALA A 97 9.48 14.99 -9.55
CA ALA A 97 9.82 16.15 -10.38
C ALA A 97 8.61 16.97 -10.83
N ALA A 98 7.41 16.37 -10.81
CA ALA A 98 6.19 17.02 -11.27
C ALA A 98 5.61 17.99 -10.22
N THR A 99 4.86 18.99 -10.68
CA THR A 99 4.11 19.93 -9.83
C THR A 99 2.76 20.26 -10.46
N GLY A 100 1.85 20.84 -9.69
CA GLY A 100 0.55 21.30 -10.18
C GLY A 100 -0.32 20.15 -10.68
N ARG A 101 -1.09 20.41 -11.73
CA ARG A 101 -2.01 19.42 -12.32
C ARG A 101 -1.30 18.15 -12.81
N GLU A 102 -0.10 18.28 -13.32
CA GLU A 102 0.72 17.15 -13.76
C GLU A 102 1.05 16.22 -12.58
N PHE A 103 1.48 16.79 -11.45
CA PHE A 103 1.71 16.03 -10.23
C PHE A 103 0.43 15.30 -9.78
N ASP A 104 -0.68 16.02 -9.72
CA ASP A 104 -1.95 15.44 -9.27
C ASP A 104 -2.35 14.23 -10.14
N ARG A 105 -2.24 14.36 -11.46
CA ARG A 105 -2.56 13.29 -12.40
C ARG A 105 -1.65 12.07 -12.19
N LEU A 106 -0.35 12.29 -12.14
CA LEU A 106 0.63 11.22 -11.93
C LEU A 106 0.45 10.54 -10.58
N PHE A 107 0.16 11.32 -9.54
CA PHE A 107 -0.11 10.78 -8.19
C PHE A 107 -1.35 9.88 -8.21
N LEU A 108 -2.45 10.36 -8.77
CA LEU A 108 -3.70 9.58 -8.84
C LEU A 108 -3.51 8.29 -9.64
N GLU A 109 -2.92 8.37 -10.82
CA GLU A 109 -2.65 7.20 -11.66
C GLU A 109 -1.74 6.20 -10.95
N GLY A 110 -0.66 6.68 -10.35
CA GLY A 110 0.31 5.85 -9.64
C GLY A 110 -0.28 5.22 -8.39
N MET A 111 -1.04 5.96 -7.60
CA MET A 111 -1.63 5.46 -6.37
C MET A 111 -2.79 4.48 -6.64
N ILE A 112 -3.56 4.68 -7.71
CA ILE A 112 -4.57 3.70 -8.16
C ILE A 112 -3.88 2.37 -8.51
N LYS A 113 -2.85 2.42 -9.34
CA LYS A 113 -2.04 1.25 -9.69
C LYS A 113 -1.48 0.55 -8.47
N HIS A 114 -0.95 1.32 -7.52
CA HIS A 114 -0.38 0.83 -6.26
C HIS A 114 -1.44 0.09 -5.43
N HIS A 115 -2.61 0.69 -5.26
CA HIS A 115 -3.73 0.09 -4.54
C HIS A 115 -4.26 -1.18 -5.22
N GLU A 116 -4.36 -1.19 -6.54
CA GLU A 116 -4.73 -2.39 -7.29
C GLU A 116 -3.72 -3.53 -7.05
N GLY A 117 -2.44 -3.20 -6.90
CA GLY A 117 -1.40 -4.15 -6.54
C GLY A 117 -1.62 -4.78 -5.16
N ALA A 118 -2.05 -3.99 -4.17
CA ALA A 118 -2.40 -4.51 -2.85
C ALA A 118 -3.54 -5.52 -2.92
N LEU A 119 -4.55 -5.28 -3.76
CA LEU A 119 -5.65 -6.23 -3.99
C LEU A 119 -5.15 -7.55 -4.59
N VAL A 120 -4.18 -7.50 -5.50
CA VAL A 120 -3.55 -8.70 -6.05
C VAL A 120 -2.84 -9.49 -4.95
N MET A 121 -2.12 -8.81 -4.05
CA MET A 121 -1.43 -9.47 -2.93
C MET A 121 -2.42 -10.15 -1.99
N VAL A 122 -3.55 -9.53 -1.68
CA VAL A 122 -4.62 -10.13 -0.86
C VAL A 122 -5.21 -11.35 -1.56
N LYS A 123 -5.50 -11.25 -2.85
CA LYS A 123 -6.00 -12.37 -3.64
C LYS A 123 -5.04 -13.55 -3.64
N ASP A 124 -3.76 -13.30 -3.83
CA ASP A 124 -2.72 -14.33 -3.83
C ASP A 124 -2.60 -15.01 -2.45
N LEU A 125 -2.73 -14.25 -1.37
CA LEU A 125 -2.76 -14.81 -0.01
C LEU A 125 -3.88 -15.84 0.12
N PHE A 126 -5.12 -15.46 -0.21
CA PHE A 126 -6.28 -16.34 -0.07
C PHE A 126 -6.28 -17.50 -1.07
N ALA A 127 -5.55 -17.39 -2.18
CA ALA A 127 -5.35 -18.47 -3.14
C ALA A 127 -4.27 -19.47 -2.70
N THR A 128 -3.44 -19.12 -1.72
CA THR A 128 -2.38 -19.99 -1.22
C THR A 128 -2.96 -21.01 -0.22
N PRO A 129 -2.78 -22.33 -0.46
CA PRO A 129 -3.33 -23.33 0.44
C PRO A 129 -2.88 -23.15 1.89
N GLY A 130 -3.83 -23.12 2.83
CA GLY A 130 -3.60 -22.96 4.26
C GLY A 130 -3.33 -21.53 4.73
N ALA A 131 -3.11 -20.58 3.82
CA ALA A 131 -2.88 -19.20 4.19
C ALA A 131 -4.18 -18.44 4.43
N GLY A 132 -4.10 -17.33 5.18
CA GLY A 132 -5.24 -16.45 5.44
C GLY A 132 -6.28 -17.00 6.42
N GLN A 133 -5.98 -18.09 7.10
CA GLN A 133 -6.92 -18.74 8.04
C GLN A 133 -6.74 -18.30 9.50
N ASP A 134 -5.58 -17.72 9.83
CA ASP A 134 -5.40 -17.03 11.10
C ASP A 134 -6.41 -15.89 11.20
N SER A 135 -7.11 -15.76 12.33
CA SER A 135 -8.21 -14.79 12.46
C SER A 135 -7.76 -13.34 12.29
N ASP A 136 -6.56 -13.02 12.76
CA ASP A 136 -6.02 -11.66 12.65
C ASP A 136 -5.62 -11.35 11.20
N ILE A 137 -5.03 -12.34 10.51
CA ILE A 137 -4.67 -12.22 9.09
C ILE A 137 -5.91 -12.08 8.22
N PHE A 138 -6.92 -12.92 8.46
CA PHE A 138 -8.18 -12.86 7.71
C PHE A 138 -8.85 -11.49 7.85
N ALA A 139 -8.95 -10.99 9.10
CA ALA A 139 -9.54 -9.69 9.36
C ALA A 139 -8.73 -8.56 8.71
N PHE A 140 -7.43 -8.58 8.89
CA PHE A 140 -6.54 -7.55 8.32
C PHE A 140 -6.58 -7.53 6.80
N ALA A 141 -6.44 -8.68 6.14
CA ALA A 141 -6.47 -8.76 4.68
C ALA A 141 -7.83 -8.34 4.11
N SER A 142 -8.91 -8.69 4.79
CA SER A 142 -10.26 -8.28 4.40
C SER A 142 -10.47 -6.77 4.54
N ASP A 143 -9.96 -6.17 5.60
CA ASP A 143 -10.02 -4.73 5.82
C ASP A 143 -9.20 -3.97 4.78
N VAL A 144 -7.99 -4.45 4.48
CA VAL A 144 -7.14 -3.88 3.41
C VAL A 144 -7.88 -3.93 2.07
N ASP A 145 -8.48 -5.07 1.73
CA ASP A 145 -9.24 -5.21 0.47
C ASP A 145 -10.35 -4.16 0.37
N ALA A 146 -11.16 -4.02 1.42
CA ALA A 146 -12.28 -3.08 1.44
C ALA A 146 -11.82 -1.62 1.36
N ASP A 147 -10.83 -1.24 2.15
CA ASP A 147 -10.31 0.13 2.21
C ASP A 147 -9.63 0.53 0.90
N GLN A 148 -8.83 -0.36 0.32
CA GLN A 148 -8.15 -0.11 -0.95
C GLN A 148 -9.15 0.08 -2.10
N ARG A 149 -10.22 -0.72 -2.15
CA ARG A 149 -11.28 -0.56 -3.17
C ARG A 149 -11.98 0.78 -3.05
N MET A 150 -12.33 1.20 -1.85
CA MET A 150 -12.97 2.48 -1.59
C MET A 150 -12.08 3.66 -2.02
N GLU A 151 -10.79 3.59 -1.71
CA GLU A 151 -9.84 4.63 -2.11
C GLU A 151 -9.63 4.65 -3.63
N ILE A 152 -9.56 3.50 -4.29
CA ILE A 152 -9.48 3.41 -5.75
C ILE A 152 -10.69 4.11 -6.40
N ASP A 153 -11.88 3.85 -5.94
CA ASP A 153 -13.09 4.46 -6.49
C ASP A 153 -13.06 5.98 -6.34
N ARG A 154 -12.63 6.46 -5.18
CA ARG A 154 -12.47 7.90 -4.93
C ARG A 154 -11.42 8.52 -5.84
N MET A 155 -10.27 7.88 -5.99
CA MET A 155 -9.20 8.38 -6.85
C MET A 155 -9.58 8.38 -8.33
N ARG A 156 -10.30 7.36 -8.78
CA ARG A 156 -10.84 7.31 -10.16
C ARG A 156 -11.82 8.45 -10.43
N ALA A 157 -12.69 8.75 -9.46
CA ALA A 157 -13.61 9.88 -9.59
C ALA A 157 -12.85 11.20 -9.69
N MET A 158 -11.83 11.39 -8.87
CA MET A 158 -10.98 12.60 -8.92
C MET A 158 -10.20 12.69 -10.23
N LEU A 159 -9.68 11.56 -10.73
CA LEU A 159 -8.88 11.53 -11.96
C LEU A 159 -9.66 11.97 -13.19
N LYS A 160 -10.97 11.76 -13.22
CA LYS A 160 -11.84 12.22 -14.32
C LYS A 160 -11.73 13.73 -14.56
N GLU A 161 -11.48 14.52 -13.52
CA GLU A 161 -11.33 15.96 -13.62
C GLU A 161 -10.06 16.38 -14.40
N TYR A 162 -9.06 15.49 -14.47
CA TYR A 162 -7.79 15.72 -15.15
C TYR A 162 -7.77 15.20 -16.59
N GLN A 163 -8.82 14.52 -17.01
CA GLN A 163 -8.94 13.93 -18.35
C GLN A 163 -9.78 14.78 -19.31
N GLN A 164 -10.27 15.91 -18.83
CA GLN A 164 -11.06 16.87 -19.62
C GLN A 164 -10.19 17.92 -20.30
#